data_e74809f175799d7618e1a9e1be170683
#
_entry.id   e74809f175799d7618e1a9e1be170683
#
_cell.length_a   1.000
_cell.length_b   1.000
_cell.length_c   1.000
_cell.angle_alpha   90.00
_cell.angle_beta   90.00
_cell.angle_gamma   90.00
#
_symmetry.space_group_name_H-M   'P 1'
#
loop_
_entity.id
_entity.type
_entity.pdbx_description
1 polymer ?
#
loop_
_entity_poly.entity_id
_entity_poly.type
_entity_poly.pdbx_seq_one_letter_code
_entity_poly.pdbx_strand_id
1 'polypeptide(L)'
;FFGIGNTGSGVVFLILSMIVYGVAFDFFNVSGSLYVDQKTDRSIRSSAQGLFMVMTNGIGATVGTLCAQGVIDRYVYSQPEGEAQIAGWHHAWMLFAAYALVVAVLFMIIFRYRHVDPDKTEINREMNKIEV
;
A
#
# COMPACT_ATOMS: atom_id res chain seq x y z
N PHE A 1 -3.98 -3.42 14.59
CA PHE A 1 -5.38 -3.42 15.07
C PHE A 1 -6.04 -4.79 14.89
N PHE A 2 -6.02 -5.40 13.73
CA PHE A 2 -6.60 -6.74 13.52
C PHE A 2 -6.04 -7.79 14.48
N GLY A 3 -4.74 -7.75 14.78
CA GLY A 3 -4.11 -8.72 15.68
C GLY A 3 -4.53 -8.61 17.14
N ILE A 4 -5.08 -7.49 17.58
CA ILE A 4 -5.54 -7.25 18.96
C ILE A 4 -7.06 -7.14 19.06
N GLY A 5 -7.77 -7.13 17.93
CA GLY A 5 -9.23 -7.11 17.88
C GLY A 5 -9.82 -8.45 18.28
N ASN A 6 -10.98 -8.44 18.92
CA ASN A 6 -11.78 -9.61 19.24
C ASN A 6 -13.28 -9.27 19.20
N THR A 7 -14.14 -10.27 19.31
CA THR A 7 -15.60 -10.10 19.26
C THR A 7 -16.20 -9.52 20.57
N GLY A 8 -15.39 -9.30 21.60
CA GLY A 8 -15.81 -8.65 22.85
C GLY A 8 -15.48 -7.15 22.85
N SER A 9 -14.81 -6.68 23.90
CA SER A 9 -14.39 -5.29 24.04
C SER A 9 -13.40 -4.81 22.95
N GLY A 10 -12.75 -5.74 22.26
CA GLY A 10 -11.82 -5.48 21.15
C GLY A 10 -12.48 -5.20 19.79
N VAL A 11 -13.82 -5.24 19.69
CA VAL A 11 -14.54 -4.96 18.43
C VAL A 11 -14.22 -3.55 17.87
N VAL A 12 -13.95 -2.59 18.75
CA VAL A 12 -13.56 -1.24 18.37
C VAL A 12 -12.27 -1.25 17.52
N PHE A 13 -11.31 -2.11 17.86
CA PHE A 13 -10.07 -2.25 17.10
C PHE A 13 -10.32 -2.87 15.72
N LEU A 14 -11.30 -3.77 15.57
CA LEU A 14 -11.69 -4.32 14.28
C LEU A 14 -12.31 -3.24 13.38
N ILE A 15 -13.24 -2.47 13.92
CA ILE A 15 -13.85 -1.33 13.18
C ILE A 15 -12.79 -0.30 12.77
N LEU A 16 -11.91 0.08 13.70
CA LEU A 16 -10.83 1.02 13.43
C LEU A 16 -9.88 0.49 12.35
N SER A 17 -9.60 -0.83 12.34
CA SER A 17 -8.81 -1.48 11.31
C SER A 17 -9.42 -1.34 9.93
N MET A 18 -10.74 -1.51 9.80
CA MET A 18 -11.45 -1.37 8.52
C MET A 18 -11.36 0.06 8.00
N ILE A 19 -11.54 1.05 8.88
CA ILE A 19 -11.43 2.47 8.51
C ILE A 19 -10.01 2.80 8.04
N VAL A 20 -9.00 2.44 8.83
CA VAL A 20 -7.59 2.71 8.49
C VAL A 20 -7.20 2.00 7.20
N TYR A 21 -7.63 0.75 7.00
CA TYR A 21 -7.39 0.01 5.77
C TYR A 21 -8.00 0.72 4.56
N GLY A 22 -9.27 1.15 4.64
CA GLY A 22 -9.95 1.85 3.55
C GLY A 22 -9.22 3.13 3.17
N VAL A 23 -8.90 3.99 4.15
CA VAL A 23 -8.16 5.23 3.93
C VAL A 23 -6.77 4.96 3.32
N ALA A 24 -6.04 3.98 3.83
CA ALA A 24 -4.71 3.64 3.31
C ALA A 24 -4.76 3.11 1.87
N PHE A 25 -5.77 2.29 1.56
CA PHE A 25 -5.99 1.75 0.22
C PHE A 25 -6.31 2.86 -0.80
N ASP A 26 -7.24 3.75 -0.46
CA ASP A 26 -7.62 4.87 -1.32
C ASP A 26 -6.46 5.84 -1.52
N PHE A 27 -5.76 6.18 -0.44
CA PHE A 27 -4.59 7.05 -0.51
C PHE A 27 -3.49 6.49 -1.41
N PHE A 28 -3.21 5.19 -1.30
CA PHE A 28 -2.21 4.52 -2.15
C PHE A 28 -2.62 4.57 -3.63
N ASN A 29 -3.87 4.22 -3.95
CA ASN A 29 -4.36 4.22 -5.33
C ASN A 29 -4.36 5.62 -5.95
N VAL A 30 -4.85 6.62 -5.22
CA VAL A 30 -4.90 8.00 -5.71
C VAL A 30 -3.48 8.57 -5.87
N SER A 31 -2.62 8.41 -4.87
CA SER A 31 -1.24 8.92 -4.93
C SER A 31 -0.43 8.24 -6.04
N GLY A 32 -0.56 6.92 -6.20
CA GLY A 32 0.09 6.17 -7.25
C GLY A 32 -0.39 6.59 -8.64
N SER A 33 -1.70 6.74 -8.81
CA SER A 33 -2.29 7.22 -10.07
C SER A 33 -1.82 8.63 -10.42
N LEU A 34 -1.81 9.55 -9.47
CA LEU A 34 -1.31 10.92 -9.67
C LEU A 34 0.20 10.93 -10.01
N TYR A 35 0.99 10.09 -9.36
CA TYR A 35 2.41 9.96 -9.66
C TYR A 35 2.64 9.48 -11.10
N VAL A 36 1.93 8.44 -11.53
CA VAL A 36 1.98 7.94 -12.91
C VAL A 36 1.56 9.04 -13.91
N ASP A 37 0.50 9.78 -13.59
CA ASP A 37 0.02 10.89 -14.43
C ASP A 37 1.08 11.99 -14.61
N GLN A 38 1.76 12.38 -13.55
CA GLN A 38 2.78 13.43 -13.58
C GLN A 38 4.09 13.01 -14.25
N LYS A 39 4.43 11.70 -14.22
CA LYS A 39 5.69 11.19 -14.74
C LYS A 39 5.60 10.64 -16.17
N THR A 40 4.41 10.57 -16.73
CA THR A 40 4.15 9.95 -18.03
C THR A 40 3.73 10.98 -19.06
N ASP A 41 4.27 10.86 -20.28
CA ASP A 41 3.89 11.70 -21.40
C ASP A 41 2.41 11.54 -21.76
N ARG A 42 1.79 12.62 -22.23
CA ARG A 42 0.36 12.65 -22.58
C ARG A 42 -0.04 11.56 -23.58
N SER A 43 0.84 11.16 -24.49
CA SER A 43 0.58 10.17 -25.54
C SER A 43 0.39 8.75 -25.02
N ILE A 44 1.05 8.39 -23.90
CA ILE A 44 1.01 7.03 -23.33
C ILE A 44 0.39 6.98 -21.93
N ARG A 45 -0.15 8.10 -21.45
CA ARG A 45 -0.69 8.25 -20.08
C ARG A 45 -1.75 7.21 -19.75
N SER A 46 -2.72 6.99 -20.63
CA SER A 46 -3.79 6.00 -20.43
C SER A 46 -3.24 4.58 -20.33
N SER A 47 -2.24 4.24 -21.15
CA SER A 47 -1.59 2.93 -21.10
C SER A 47 -0.80 2.74 -19.80
N ALA A 48 -0.11 3.78 -19.33
CA ALA A 48 0.63 3.76 -18.07
C ALA A 48 -0.31 3.60 -16.87
N GLN A 49 -1.45 4.27 -16.86
CA GLN A 49 -2.49 4.10 -15.84
C GLN A 49 -3.06 2.68 -15.85
N GLY A 50 -3.37 2.13 -17.02
CA GLY A 50 -3.81 0.76 -17.16
C GLY A 50 -2.77 -0.25 -16.65
N LEU A 51 -1.50 -0.04 -16.98
CA LEU A 51 -0.41 -0.88 -16.50
C LEU A 51 -0.26 -0.80 -14.97
N PHE A 52 -0.35 0.40 -14.39
CA PHE A 52 -0.33 0.58 -12.93
C PHE A 52 -1.45 -0.23 -12.26
N MET A 53 -2.67 -0.17 -12.80
CA MET A 53 -3.80 -0.94 -12.27
C MET A 53 -3.60 -2.46 -12.40
N VAL A 54 -3.11 -2.93 -13.53
CA VAL A 54 -2.83 -4.37 -13.73
C VAL A 54 -1.73 -4.85 -12.78
N MET A 55 -0.67 -4.08 -12.60
CA MET A 55 0.41 -4.44 -11.70
C MET A 55 -0.01 -4.46 -10.24
N THR A 56 -0.80 -3.49 -9.80
CA THR A 56 -1.23 -3.38 -8.39
C THR A 56 -2.41 -4.28 -8.06
N ASN A 57 -3.53 -4.13 -8.77
CA ASN A 57 -4.77 -4.83 -8.47
C ASN A 57 -4.90 -6.20 -9.16
N GLY A 58 -4.10 -6.44 -10.20
CA GLY A 58 -4.03 -7.74 -10.85
C GLY A 58 -2.91 -8.60 -10.24
N ILE A 59 -1.69 -8.42 -10.70
CA ILE A 59 -0.54 -9.24 -10.34
C ILE A 59 -0.22 -9.14 -8.85
N GLY A 60 -0.14 -7.92 -8.31
CA GLY A 60 0.17 -7.67 -6.91
C GLY A 60 -0.85 -8.30 -5.97
N ALA A 61 -2.14 -8.10 -6.25
CA ALA A 61 -3.21 -8.70 -5.46
C ALA A 61 -3.20 -10.23 -5.53
N THR A 62 -2.99 -10.82 -6.72
CA THR A 62 -2.94 -12.28 -6.89
C THR A 62 -1.78 -12.90 -6.09
N VAL A 63 -0.57 -12.38 -6.28
CA VAL A 63 0.62 -12.85 -5.54
C VAL A 63 0.44 -12.65 -4.04
N GLY A 64 -0.05 -11.46 -3.62
CA GLY A 64 -0.32 -11.16 -2.22
C GLY A 64 -1.31 -12.11 -1.58
N THR A 65 -2.41 -12.43 -2.27
CA THR A 65 -3.42 -13.39 -1.79
C THR A 65 -2.85 -14.80 -1.64
N LEU A 66 -2.08 -15.29 -2.61
CA LEU A 66 -1.46 -16.61 -2.54
C LEU A 66 -0.46 -16.71 -1.38
N CYS A 67 0.36 -15.69 -1.18
CA CYS A 67 1.29 -15.63 -0.04
C CYS A 67 0.53 -15.58 1.30
N ALA A 68 -0.51 -14.76 1.38
CA ALA A 68 -1.33 -14.64 2.59
C ALA A 68 -2.04 -15.95 2.91
N GLN A 69 -2.58 -16.65 1.89
CA GLN A 69 -3.19 -17.97 2.07
C GLN A 69 -2.20 -18.98 2.66
N GLY A 70 -0.96 -19.02 2.16
CA GLY A 70 0.06 -19.91 2.73
C GLY A 70 0.36 -19.64 4.21
N VAL A 71 0.36 -18.38 4.62
CA VAL A 71 0.51 -18.01 6.04
C VAL A 71 -0.71 -18.47 6.85
N ILE A 72 -1.92 -18.23 6.35
CA ILE A 72 -3.16 -18.61 7.03
C ILE A 72 -3.25 -20.13 7.18
N ASP A 73 -2.96 -20.88 6.12
CA ASP A 73 -2.96 -22.35 6.16
C ASP A 73 -1.98 -22.87 7.21
N ARG A 74 -0.80 -22.26 7.31
CA ARG A 74 0.25 -22.68 8.25
C ARG A 74 -0.05 -22.35 9.70
N TYR A 75 -0.59 -21.17 10.00
CA TYR A 75 -0.74 -20.65 11.36
C TYR A 75 -2.17 -20.75 11.91
N VAL A 76 -3.17 -20.83 11.04
CA VAL A 76 -4.58 -20.83 11.42
C VAL A 76 -5.19 -22.22 11.20
N TYR A 77 -5.27 -22.67 9.94
CA TYR A 77 -5.96 -23.90 9.59
C TYR A 77 -5.22 -25.17 9.99
N SER A 78 -3.93 -25.10 10.30
CA SER A 78 -3.19 -26.22 10.90
C SER A 78 -3.48 -26.43 12.39
N GLN A 79 -4.19 -25.49 13.04
CA GLN A 79 -4.53 -25.57 14.45
C GLN A 79 -5.93 -26.20 14.67
N PRO A 80 -6.16 -26.89 15.81
CA PRO A 80 -7.48 -27.34 16.19
C PRO A 80 -8.48 -26.17 16.27
N GLU A 81 -9.75 -26.45 15.93
CA GLU A 81 -10.83 -25.47 16.05
C GLU A 81 -10.99 -24.96 17.49
N GLY A 82 -11.28 -23.66 17.64
CA GLY A 82 -11.48 -23.02 18.94
C GLY A 82 -10.39 -21.99 19.29
N GLU A 83 -10.00 -21.97 20.55
CA GLU A 83 -9.03 -20.98 21.07
C GLU A 83 -7.66 -21.02 20.37
N ALA A 84 -7.20 -22.22 20.00
CA ALA A 84 -5.94 -22.38 19.28
C ALA A 84 -5.97 -21.73 17.89
N GLN A 85 -7.10 -21.83 17.19
CA GLN A 85 -7.28 -21.19 15.89
C GLN A 85 -7.39 -19.67 16.01
N ILE A 86 -8.03 -19.15 17.07
CA ILE A 86 -8.08 -17.72 17.37
C ILE A 86 -6.67 -17.18 17.65
N ALA A 87 -5.86 -17.91 18.41
CA ALA A 87 -4.45 -17.57 18.63
C ALA A 87 -3.65 -17.60 17.33
N GLY A 88 -3.95 -18.53 16.41
CA GLY A 88 -3.38 -18.59 15.07
C GLY A 88 -3.66 -17.34 14.25
N TRP A 89 -4.88 -16.83 14.29
CA TRP A 89 -5.22 -15.55 13.65
C TRP A 89 -4.43 -14.37 14.21
N HIS A 90 -4.26 -14.32 15.53
CA HIS A 90 -3.44 -13.29 16.16
C HIS A 90 -1.99 -13.30 15.64
N HIS A 91 -1.38 -14.49 15.56
CA HIS A 91 -0.02 -14.63 15.01
C HIS A 91 0.06 -14.25 13.53
N ALA A 92 -0.90 -14.67 12.70
CA ALA A 92 -0.94 -14.31 11.28
C ALA A 92 -1.03 -12.80 11.07
N TRP A 93 -1.88 -12.11 11.82
CA TRP A 93 -2.00 -10.65 11.73
C TRP A 93 -0.76 -9.92 12.22
N MET A 94 -0.09 -10.41 13.26
CA MET A 94 1.18 -9.84 13.72
C MET A 94 2.29 -10.02 12.68
N LEU A 95 2.32 -11.16 11.98
CA LEU A 95 3.26 -11.40 10.88
C LEU A 95 3.00 -10.42 9.73
N PHE A 96 1.74 -10.22 9.33
CA PHE A 96 1.39 -9.25 8.30
C PHE A 96 1.74 -7.81 8.70
N ALA A 97 1.56 -7.45 9.97
CA ALA A 97 1.95 -6.14 10.49
C ALA A 97 3.48 -5.94 10.42
N ALA A 98 4.26 -6.95 10.80
CA ALA A 98 5.71 -6.91 10.70
C ALA A 98 6.18 -6.78 9.24
N TYR A 99 5.60 -7.55 8.32
CA TYR A 99 5.87 -7.44 6.89
C TYR A 99 5.56 -6.04 6.36
N ALA A 100 4.38 -5.49 6.68
CA ALA A 100 3.99 -4.16 6.26
C ALA A 100 4.95 -3.07 6.78
N LEU A 101 5.44 -3.22 8.00
CA LEU A 101 6.43 -2.31 8.58
C LEU A 101 7.77 -2.37 7.82
N VAL A 102 8.25 -3.56 7.49
CA VAL A 102 9.47 -3.74 6.68
C VAL A 102 9.31 -3.09 5.32
N VAL A 103 8.19 -3.32 4.63
CA VAL A 103 7.90 -2.70 3.32
C VAL A 103 7.84 -1.18 3.44
N ALA A 104 7.20 -0.63 4.48
CA ALA A 104 7.13 0.80 4.71
C ALA A 104 8.52 1.43 4.92
N VAL A 105 9.39 0.78 5.70
CA VAL A 105 10.77 1.24 5.93
C VAL A 105 11.58 1.20 4.63
N LEU A 106 11.50 0.09 3.87
CA LEU A 106 12.15 -0.02 2.57
C LEU A 106 11.67 1.05 1.60
N PHE A 107 10.37 1.29 1.57
CA PHE A 107 9.78 2.34 0.73
C PHE A 107 10.31 3.74 1.10
N MET A 108 10.39 4.07 2.39
CA MET A 108 10.95 5.34 2.85
C MET A 108 12.43 5.51 2.48
N ILE A 109 13.20 4.42 2.48
CA ILE A 109 14.64 4.45 2.13
C ILE A 109 14.81 4.62 0.61
N ILE A 110 14.03 3.88 -0.19
CA ILE A 110 14.15 3.85 -1.65
C ILE A 110 13.51 5.10 -2.26
N PHE A 111 12.34 5.50 -1.76
CA PHE A 111 11.52 6.56 -2.33
C PHE A 111 11.87 7.92 -1.71
N ARG A 112 13.03 8.49 -2.09
CA ARG A 112 13.38 9.87 -1.78
C ARG A 112 12.79 10.80 -2.84
N TYR A 113 11.56 11.29 -2.61
CA TYR A 113 10.97 12.30 -3.46
C TYR A 113 11.63 13.67 -3.21
N ARG A 114 12.29 14.21 -4.23
CA ARG A 114 12.75 15.60 -4.24
C ARG A 114 11.61 16.47 -4.78
N HIS A 115 11.03 17.29 -3.94
CA HIS A 115 10.05 18.29 -4.38
C HIS A 115 10.76 19.26 -5.34
N VAL A 116 10.41 19.21 -6.63
CA VAL A 116 10.81 20.23 -7.61
C VAL A 116 9.73 21.29 -7.60
N ASP A 117 10.10 22.48 -7.15
CA ASP A 117 9.19 23.62 -7.10
C ASP A 117 8.86 24.05 -8.55
N PRO A 118 7.61 23.89 -9.03
CA PRO A 118 7.26 24.20 -10.43
C PRO A 118 7.52 25.66 -10.78
N ASP A 119 7.34 26.54 -9.81
CA ASP A 119 7.48 27.97 -9.95
C ASP A 119 8.93 28.38 -10.27
N LYS A 120 9.91 27.74 -9.62
CA LYS A 120 11.34 28.00 -9.92
C LYS A 120 11.76 27.51 -11.29
N THR A 121 11.12 26.46 -11.79
CA THR A 121 11.45 25.90 -13.11
C THR A 121 10.91 26.79 -14.24
N GLU A 122 9.74 27.38 -14.06
CA GLU A 122 9.17 28.33 -15.02
C GLU A 122 9.95 29.66 -15.02
N ILE A 123 10.26 30.20 -13.85
CA ILE A 123 11.07 31.42 -13.72
C ILE A 123 12.44 31.26 -14.40
N ASN A 124 13.12 30.14 -14.18
CA ASN A 124 14.40 29.88 -14.83
C ASN A 124 14.27 29.69 -16.35
N ARG A 125 13.16 29.15 -16.86
CA ARG A 125 12.90 29.07 -18.31
C ARG A 125 12.63 30.42 -18.93
N GLU A 126 11.90 31.29 -18.26
CA GLU A 126 11.64 32.65 -18.74
C GLU A 126 12.92 33.54 -18.72
N MET A 127 13.72 33.43 -17.66
CA MET A 127 14.99 34.17 -17.59
C MET A 127 15.95 33.74 -18.72
N ASN A 128 16.04 32.46 -19.01
CA ASN A 128 16.92 31.95 -20.08
C ASN A 128 16.46 32.35 -21.50
N LYS A 129 15.19 32.74 -21.68
CA LYS A 129 14.66 33.27 -22.94
C LYS A 129 14.96 34.75 -23.13
N ILE A 130 15.25 35.47 -22.06
CA ILE A 130 15.53 36.91 -22.08
C ILE A 130 17.03 37.16 -22.34
N GLU A 131 17.88 36.18 -22.00
CA GLU A 131 19.34 36.27 -22.16
C GLU A 131 19.85 35.86 -23.58
N VAL A 132 18.93 35.38 -24.47
CA VAL A 132 19.23 35.02 -25.87
C VAL A 132 18.60 36.04 -26.82
#